data_65abb21d5a838faa9b26b047cf2c06fc
#
_entry.id   65abb21d5a838faa9b26b047cf2c06fc
#
_cell.length_a   1.000
_cell.length_b   1.000
_cell.length_c   1.000
_cell.angle_alpha   90.00
_cell.angle_beta   90.00
_cell.angle_gamma   90.00
#
_symmetry.space_group_name_H-M   'P 1'
#
loop_
_entity.id
_entity.type
_entity.pdbx_description
1 polymer ?
#
loop_
_entity_poly.entity_id
_entity_poly.type
_entity_poly.pdbx_seq_one_letter_code
_entity_poly.pdbx_strand_id
1 'polypeptide(L)'
;HPIPRRQRQMCIRDSNRVIQHPEASISEGAIRGWDRRNLFYYNLLNSLATHFEFDLSTPWNQLSDLHQNKILFGTDDEEIAFFYVSDRGTRFRRKHRFEGVIPNMERRFRETESQSVRDELTKFMTSTNCPTCKGTRLRKSARNVFIEDKRIEDIVKLPVSDTAAYFDKLQLPGRQG
;
A
#
# COMPACT_ATOMS: atom_id res chain seq x y z
N HIS A 1 1.64 -7.87 -25.91
CA HIS A 1 2.44 -7.23 -24.85
C HIS A 1 2.71 -8.23 -23.74
N PRO A 2 3.98 -8.48 -23.36
CA PRO A 2 4.28 -9.30 -22.20
C PRO A 2 3.79 -8.53 -20.96
N ILE A 3 2.80 -9.08 -20.27
CA ILE A 3 2.40 -8.57 -18.96
C ILE A 3 3.57 -8.86 -18.02
N PRO A 4 4.17 -7.84 -17.38
CA PRO A 4 5.24 -8.08 -16.42
C PRO A 4 4.73 -9.07 -15.36
N ARG A 5 5.56 -10.05 -15.00
CA ARG A 5 5.25 -11.06 -13.98
C ARG A 5 5.17 -10.39 -12.60
N ARG A 6 4.10 -9.69 -12.32
CA ARG A 6 3.82 -9.15 -10.98
C ARG A 6 3.30 -10.27 -10.09
N GLN A 7 4.20 -11.02 -9.51
CA GLN A 7 3.87 -12.18 -8.68
C GLN A 7 3.23 -11.79 -7.34
N ARG A 8 3.64 -10.66 -6.80
CA ARG A 8 3.10 -10.05 -5.58
C ARG A 8 3.20 -8.56 -5.77
N GLN A 9 2.18 -7.85 -5.42
CA GLN A 9 2.21 -6.41 -5.38
C GLN A 9 2.65 -6.03 -3.97
N MET A 10 3.88 -5.49 -3.84
CA MET A 10 4.29 -4.84 -2.62
C MET A 10 3.59 -3.49 -2.57
N CYS A 11 2.71 -3.29 -1.63
CA CYS A 11 2.03 -2.03 -1.40
C CYS A 11 1.89 -1.77 0.11
N ILE A 12 1.85 -0.51 0.48
CA ILE A 12 1.58 -0.08 1.85
C ILE A 12 0.06 -0.08 2.02
N ARG A 13 -0.54 -1.25 2.22
CA ARG A 13 -2.00 -1.36 2.46
C ARG A 13 -2.34 -1.60 3.92
N ASP A 14 -1.36 -1.92 4.73
CA ASP A 14 -1.55 -2.18 6.15
C ASP A 14 -1.24 -0.91 6.93
N SER A 15 -2.30 -0.16 7.26
CA SER A 15 -2.20 1.03 8.10
C SER A 15 -1.55 0.75 9.45
N ASN A 16 -1.70 -0.49 9.98
CA ASN A 16 -1.10 -0.88 11.27
C ASN A 16 0.44 -0.92 11.21
N ARG A 17 1.03 -1.05 10.03
CA ARG A 17 2.49 -0.95 9.88
C ARG A 17 2.99 0.48 9.79
N VAL A 18 2.13 1.38 9.30
CA VAL A 18 2.43 2.82 9.22
C VAL A 18 2.30 3.46 10.59
N ILE A 19 1.29 3.05 11.35
CA ILE A 19 1.04 3.49 12.72
C ILE A 19 1.75 2.52 13.68
N GLN A 20 2.94 2.90 14.14
CA GLN A 20 3.75 2.04 15.00
C GLN A 20 3.32 2.12 16.48
N HIS A 21 2.84 3.28 16.90
CA HIS A 21 2.47 3.62 18.27
C HIS A 21 1.10 4.30 18.29
N PRO A 22 0.00 3.54 18.25
CA PRO A 22 -1.35 4.13 18.23
C PRO A 22 -1.72 4.88 19.50
N GLU A 23 -1.02 4.63 20.60
CA GLU A 23 -1.13 5.35 21.86
C GLU A 23 -0.39 6.70 21.87
N ALA A 24 0.57 6.89 20.95
CA ALA A 24 1.29 8.14 20.79
C ALA A 24 0.54 9.09 19.85
N SER A 25 0.83 10.37 19.96
CA SER A 25 0.35 11.40 19.03
C SER A 25 1.26 11.48 17.78
N ILE A 26 0.75 12.14 16.73
CA ILE A 26 1.55 12.43 15.53
C ILE A 26 2.79 13.24 15.89
N SER A 27 2.64 14.21 16.81
CA SER A 27 3.76 15.03 17.31
C SER A 27 4.84 14.23 17.99
N GLU A 28 4.51 13.09 18.60
CA GLU A 28 5.41 12.19 19.32
C GLU A 28 5.96 11.07 18.44
N GLY A 29 5.44 10.89 17.24
CA GLY A 29 5.96 9.94 16.27
C GLY A 29 5.07 8.71 16.03
N ALA A 30 3.77 8.80 16.23
CA ALA A 30 2.83 7.74 15.86
C ALA A 30 3.03 7.30 14.41
N ILE A 31 3.36 8.23 13.52
CA ILE A 31 3.72 7.97 12.12
C ILE A 31 5.20 8.30 11.93
N ARG A 32 6.02 7.28 11.72
CA ARG A 32 7.46 7.46 11.56
C ARG A 32 7.80 8.33 10.34
N GLY A 33 8.63 9.35 10.58
CA GLY A 33 9.08 10.29 9.56
C GLY A 33 8.08 11.41 9.22
N TRP A 34 6.94 11.47 9.94
CA TRP A 34 5.93 12.54 9.84
C TRP A 34 5.75 13.30 11.14
N ASP A 35 6.68 13.16 12.05
CA ASP A 35 6.75 13.83 13.33
C ASP A 35 7.56 15.15 13.28
N ARG A 36 7.71 15.80 14.43
CA ARG A 36 8.43 17.08 14.58
C ARG A 36 9.88 17.06 14.10
N ARG A 37 10.50 15.89 13.96
CA ARG A 37 11.87 15.74 13.44
C ARG A 37 11.95 15.99 11.95
N ASN A 38 10.84 15.80 11.23
CA ASN A 38 10.73 16.10 9.81
C ASN A 38 9.80 17.30 9.61
N LEU A 39 10.35 18.50 9.68
CA LEU A 39 9.59 19.75 9.62
C LEU A 39 8.73 19.87 8.36
N PHE A 40 9.18 19.35 7.22
CA PHE A 40 8.42 19.42 5.97
C PHE A 40 7.10 18.68 6.09
N TYR A 41 7.14 17.40 6.43
CA TYR A 41 5.92 16.58 6.55
C TYR A 41 5.07 17.00 7.75
N TYR A 42 5.71 17.38 8.85
CA TYR A 42 5.00 17.86 10.03
C TYR A 42 4.19 19.13 9.73
N ASN A 43 4.73 20.06 8.95
CA ASN A 43 4.01 21.27 8.54
C ASN A 43 2.85 20.97 7.59
N LEU A 44 2.96 19.94 6.73
CA LEU A 44 1.82 19.49 5.93
C LEU A 44 0.69 18.98 6.82
N LEU A 45 1.00 18.12 7.80
CA LEU A 45 0.01 17.61 8.74
C LEU A 45 -0.57 18.72 9.63
N ASN A 46 0.24 19.72 10.00
CA ASN A 46 -0.26 20.87 10.76
C ASN A 46 -1.26 21.71 9.96
N SER A 47 -1.03 21.88 8.66
CA SER A 47 -1.98 22.56 7.76
C SER A 47 -3.29 21.76 7.63
N LEU A 48 -3.17 20.42 7.54
CA LEU A 48 -4.31 19.50 7.52
C LEU A 48 -5.11 19.59 8.85
N ALA A 49 -4.41 19.54 9.97
CA ALA A 49 -4.99 19.64 11.31
C ALA A 49 -5.75 20.95 11.51
N THR A 50 -5.18 22.06 11.05
CA THR A 50 -5.84 23.37 11.08
C THR A 50 -7.11 23.41 10.23
N HIS A 51 -7.10 22.75 9.07
CA HIS A 51 -8.25 22.74 8.17
C HIS A 51 -9.40 21.87 8.66
N PHE A 52 -9.10 20.69 9.21
CA PHE A 52 -10.08 19.73 9.72
C PHE A 52 -10.33 19.83 11.23
N GLU A 53 -9.78 20.85 11.89
CA GLU A 53 -10.01 21.16 13.30
C GLU A 53 -9.66 20.02 14.27
N PHE A 54 -8.49 19.37 14.08
CA PHE A 54 -7.97 18.39 15.02
C PHE A 54 -6.57 18.77 15.54
N ASP A 55 -6.17 18.21 16.69
CA ASP A 55 -4.85 18.47 17.29
C ASP A 55 -3.87 17.32 17.01
N LEU A 56 -2.68 17.68 16.51
CA LEU A 56 -1.57 16.73 16.28
C LEU A 56 -1.00 16.15 17.58
N SER A 57 -1.34 16.71 18.74
CA SER A 57 -0.98 16.20 20.07
C SER A 57 -1.97 15.16 20.59
N THR A 58 -3.11 14.95 19.91
CA THR A 58 -4.05 13.90 20.28
C THR A 58 -3.47 12.52 19.94
N PRO A 59 -3.54 11.52 20.86
CA PRO A 59 -3.16 10.15 20.56
C PRO A 59 -3.87 9.62 19.31
N TRP A 60 -3.15 8.86 18.47
CA TRP A 60 -3.69 8.36 17.20
C TRP A 60 -5.02 7.61 17.37
N ASN A 61 -5.11 6.74 18.38
CA ASN A 61 -6.29 5.93 18.68
C ASN A 61 -7.50 6.74 19.19
N GLN A 62 -7.30 8.02 19.53
CA GLN A 62 -8.36 8.94 19.95
C GLN A 62 -8.81 9.89 18.82
N LEU A 63 -8.09 9.93 17.71
CA LEU A 63 -8.53 10.64 16.51
C LEU A 63 -9.73 9.92 15.90
N SER A 64 -10.69 10.70 15.39
CA SER A 64 -11.83 10.13 14.68
C SER A 64 -11.40 9.38 13.41
N ASP A 65 -12.19 8.38 13.01
CA ASP A 65 -11.93 7.60 11.78
C ASP A 65 -11.83 8.53 10.56
N LEU A 66 -12.58 9.62 10.53
CA LEU A 66 -12.52 10.63 9.47
C LEU A 66 -11.12 11.25 9.40
N HIS A 67 -10.59 11.73 10.54
CA HIS A 67 -9.26 12.36 10.60
C HIS A 67 -8.16 11.36 10.28
N GLN A 68 -8.24 10.14 10.82
CA GLN A 68 -7.29 9.06 10.49
C GLN A 68 -7.28 8.76 8.99
N ASN A 69 -8.45 8.65 8.35
CA ASN A 69 -8.56 8.41 6.92
C ASN A 69 -7.99 9.57 6.09
N LYS A 70 -8.30 10.82 6.45
CA LYS A 70 -7.75 12.00 5.76
C LYS A 70 -6.22 12.07 5.87
N ILE A 71 -5.65 11.71 7.01
CA ILE A 71 -4.20 11.66 7.21
C ILE A 71 -3.58 10.53 6.38
N LEU A 72 -4.15 9.32 6.44
CA LEU A 72 -3.57 8.15 5.79
C LEU A 72 -3.73 8.15 4.27
N PHE A 73 -4.91 8.50 3.77
CA PHE A 73 -5.28 8.34 2.36
C PHE A 73 -5.44 9.65 1.59
N GLY A 74 -5.46 10.78 2.30
CA GLY A 74 -5.52 12.10 1.67
C GLY A 74 -6.92 12.73 1.64
N THR A 75 -7.02 13.85 0.93
CA THR A 75 -8.24 14.68 0.89
C THR A 75 -9.07 14.48 -0.37
N ASP A 76 -8.81 13.44 -1.15
CA ASP A 76 -9.47 13.16 -2.44
C ASP A 76 -9.44 14.40 -3.36
N ASP A 77 -10.61 14.99 -3.64
CA ASP A 77 -10.74 16.17 -4.50
C ASP A 77 -10.69 17.50 -3.73
N GLU A 78 -10.64 17.46 -2.39
CA GLU A 78 -10.64 18.65 -1.55
C GLU A 78 -9.26 19.30 -1.50
N GLU A 79 -9.18 20.56 -1.95
CA GLU A 79 -7.97 21.37 -1.88
C GLU A 79 -7.90 22.13 -0.56
N ILE A 80 -6.82 21.93 0.17
CA ILE A 80 -6.53 22.64 1.40
C ILE A 80 -5.34 23.57 1.26
N ALA A 81 -5.22 24.55 2.13
CA ALA A 81 -4.17 25.53 2.09
C ALA A 81 -2.98 25.09 2.92
N PHE A 82 -1.86 24.83 2.26
CA PHE A 82 -0.59 24.51 2.91
C PHE A 82 0.30 25.74 3.05
N PHE A 83 1.00 25.80 4.18
CA PHE A 83 2.00 26.83 4.43
C PHE A 83 3.40 26.25 4.22
N TYR A 84 4.17 26.92 3.38
CA TYR A 84 5.55 26.57 3.07
C TYR A 84 6.49 27.69 3.49
N VAL A 85 7.73 27.33 3.77
CA VAL A 85 8.83 28.27 4.00
C VAL A 85 9.82 28.05 2.88
N SER A 86 10.13 29.11 2.13
CA SER A 86 11.17 29.06 1.10
C SER A 86 12.56 29.02 1.75
N ASP A 87 13.59 28.67 0.96
CA ASP A 87 15.00 28.69 1.40
C ASP A 87 15.45 30.05 1.91
N ARG A 88 14.78 31.11 1.49
CA ARG A 88 15.03 32.51 1.96
C ARG A 88 14.20 32.88 3.19
N GLY A 89 13.52 31.93 3.83
CA GLY A 89 12.70 32.17 5.01
C GLY A 89 11.33 32.81 4.74
N THR A 90 10.98 33.06 3.51
CA THR A 90 9.68 33.65 3.14
C THR A 90 8.57 32.59 3.25
N ARG A 91 7.53 32.95 4.01
CA ARG A 91 6.33 32.11 4.12
C ARG A 91 5.39 32.37 2.93
N PHE A 92 4.93 31.31 2.29
CA PHE A 92 3.93 31.41 1.23
C PHE A 92 2.86 30.31 1.39
N ARG A 93 1.68 30.58 0.88
CA ARG A 93 0.52 29.70 0.97
C ARG A 93 0.24 29.12 -0.42
N ARG A 94 -0.01 27.80 -0.49
CA ARG A 94 -0.40 27.12 -1.71
C ARG A 94 -1.59 26.23 -1.45
N LYS A 95 -2.60 26.29 -2.31
CA LYS A 95 -3.73 25.36 -2.23
C LYS A 95 -3.46 24.18 -3.14
N HIS A 96 -3.63 23.00 -2.61
CA HIS A 96 -3.61 21.75 -3.36
C HIS A 96 -4.23 20.63 -2.51
N ARG A 97 -4.47 19.46 -3.12
CA ARG A 97 -4.94 18.27 -2.42
C ARG A 97 -3.82 17.69 -1.55
N PHE A 98 -4.18 17.13 -0.43
CA PHE A 98 -3.25 16.34 0.36
C PHE A 98 -3.23 14.92 -0.19
N GLU A 99 -2.06 14.45 -0.56
CA GLU A 99 -1.87 13.11 -1.16
C GLU A 99 -2.19 11.97 -0.17
N GLY A 100 -2.00 12.21 1.13
CA GLY A 100 -2.03 11.17 2.16
C GLY A 100 -0.67 10.55 2.43
N VAL A 101 -0.50 10.05 3.66
CA VAL A 101 0.77 9.43 4.10
C VAL A 101 1.09 8.18 3.29
N ILE A 102 0.10 7.29 3.12
CA ILE A 102 0.28 6.00 2.42
C ILE A 102 0.59 6.20 0.93
N PRO A 103 -0.21 6.95 0.16
CA PRO A 103 0.11 7.24 -1.24
C PRO A 103 1.46 7.94 -1.41
N ASN A 104 1.83 8.87 -0.52
CA ASN A 104 3.13 9.53 -0.53
C ASN A 104 4.28 8.53 -0.37
N MET A 105 4.19 7.63 0.63
CA MET A 105 5.20 6.60 0.85
C MET A 105 5.31 5.66 -0.36
N GLU A 106 4.17 5.25 -0.96
CA GLU A 106 4.16 4.40 -2.15
C GLU A 106 4.78 5.10 -3.37
N ARG A 107 4.47 6.36 -3.58
CA ARG A 107 5.07 7.14 -4.66
C ARG A 107 6.57 7.28 -4.45
N ARG A 108 7.02 7.66 -3.25
CA ARG A 108 8.45 7.76 -2.92
C ARG A 108 9.19 6.44 -3.11
N PHE A 109 8.59 5.32 -2.75
CA PHE A 109 9.20 4.00 -2.97
C PHE A 109 9.42 3.71 -4.46
N ARG A 110 8.49 4.14 -5.33
CA ARG A 110 8.61 3.96 -6.78
C ARG A 110 9.62 4.88 -7.43
N GLU A 111 9.69 6.13 -6.94
CA GLU A 111 10.45 7.22 -7.56
C GLU A 111 11.88 7.35 -7.02
N THR A 112 12.15 6.82 -5.83
CA THR A 112 13.48 6.98 -5.21
C THR A 112 14.55 6.17 -5.93
N GLU A 113 15.69 6.80 -6.19
CA GLU A 113 16.92 6.14 -6.63
C GLU A 113 17.79 5.70 -5.45
N SER A 114 17.54 6.24 -4.25
CA SER A 114 18.29 5.91 -3.04
C SER A 114 17.89 4.55 -2.47
N GLN A 115 18.85 3.62 -2.40
CA GLN A 115 18.63 2.30 -1.83
C GLN A 115 18.26 2.38 -0.34
N SER A 116 18.88 3.27 0.42
CA SER A 116 18.61 3.45 1.86
C SER A 116 17.17 3.92 2.11
N VAL A 117 16.66 4.85 1.29
CA VAL A 117 15.25 5.29 1.36
C VAL A 117 14.30 4.15 0.98
N ARG A 118 14.65 3.36 -0.03
CA ARG A 118 13.86 2.20 -0.45
C ARG A 118 13.79 1.14 0.65
N ASP A 119 14.92 0.83 1.29
CA ASP A 119 14.99 -0.14 2.38
C ASP A 119 14.16 0.32 3.60
N GLU A 120 14.20 1.62 3.90
CA GLU A 120 13.37 2.19 4.97
C GLU A 120 11.87 2.07 4.67
N LEU A 121 11.45 2.41 3.45
CA LEU A 121 10.05 2.32 3.03
C LEU A 121 9.57 0.86 2.92
N THR A 122 10.46 -0.09 2.60
CA THR A 122 10.13 -1.52 2.54
C THR A 122 9.63 -2.06 3.88
N LYS A 123 10.05 -1.49 5.00
CA LYS A 123 9.60 -1.89 6.35
C LYS A 123 8.09 -1.72 6.55
N PHE A 124 7.48 -0.78 5.83
CA PHE A 124 6.04 -0.51 5.87
C PHE A 124 5.24 -1.32 4.85
N MET A 125 5.91 -2.06 3.98
CA MET A 125 5.26 -2.81 2.91
C MET A 125 4.85 -4.21 3.33
N THR A 126 3.71 -4.64 2.83
CA THR A 126 3.21 -6.00 2.97
C THR A 126 3.08 -6.64 1.60
N SER A 127 3.48 -7.90 1.51
CA SER A 127 3.29 -8.69 0.31
C SER A 127 1.84 -9.19 0.25
N THR A 128 1.05 -8.61 -0.64
CA THR A 128 -0.33 -9.04 -0.89
C THR A 128 -0.45 -9.82 -2.20
N ASN A 129 -1.41 -10.72 -2.27
CA ASN A 129 -1.71 -11.40 -3.52
C ASN A 129 -2.22 -10.39 -4.56
N CYS A 130 -1.74 -10.52 -5.79
CA CYS A 130 -2.22 -9.69 -6.89
C CYS A 130 -3.76 -9.80 -7.01
N PRO A 131 -4.52 -8.69 -6.98
CA PRO A 131 -5.98 -8.73 -7.05
C PRO A 131 -6.49 -9.33 -8.37
N THR A 132 -5.72 -9.19 -9.46
CA THR A 132 -6.10 -9.72 -10.77
C THR A 132 -5.93 -11.23 -10.87
N CYS A 133 -4.78 -11.76 -10.44
CA CYS A 133 -4.53 -13.21 -10.54
C CYS A 133 -4.74 -13.97 -9.22
N LYS A 134 -5.02 -13.26 -8.10
CA LYS A 134 -5.23 -13.84 -6.76
C LYS A 134 -4.13 -14.82 -6.33
N GLY A 135 -2.87 -14.53 -6.74
CA GLY A 135 -1.71 -15.37 -6.43
C GLY A 135 -1.43 -16.50 -7.42
N THR A 136 -2.31 -16.78 -8.39
CA THR A 136 -2.14 -17.90 -9.34
C THR A 136 -1.08 -17.63 -10.42
N ARG A 137 -0.69 -16.39 -10.67
CA ARG A 137 0.23 -15.95 -11.73
C ARG A 137 -0.31 -16.18 -13.16
N LEU A 138 -1.55 -16.61 -13.27
CA LEU A 138 -2.20 -16.92 -14.54
C LEU A 138 -3.09 -15.77 -15.00
N ARG A 139 -3.21 -15.60 -16.32
CA ARG A 139 -4.18 -14.70 -16.94
C ARG A 139 -5.60 -15.23 -16.70
N LYS A 140 -6.61 -14.37 -16.79
CA LYS A 140 -8.01 -14.76 -16.60
C LYS A 140 -8.41 -15.90 -17.54
N SER A 141 -7.98 -15.88 -18.81
CA SER A 141 -8.22 -16.96 -19.78
C SER A 141 -7.58 -18.28 -19.37
N ALA A 142 -6.30 -18.25 -18.91
CA ALA A 142 -5.59 -19.46 -18.48
C ALA A 142 -6.15 -20.06 -17.17
N ARG A 143 -6.80 -19.24 -16.33
CA ARG A 143 -7.48 -19.71 -15.11
C ARG A 143 -8.77 -20.46 -15.38
N ASN A 144 -9.34 -20.31 -16.58
CA ASN A 144 -10.54 -21.00 -17.04
C ASN A 144 -10.21 -22.23 -17.88
N VAL A 145 -8.97 -22.71 -17.88
CA VAL A 145 -8.58 -23.98 -18.49
C VAL A 145 -8.79 -25.08 -17.46
N PHE A 146 -9.53 -26.10 -17.86
CA PHE A 146 -9.84 -27.28 -17.05
C PHE A 146 -9.13 -28.49 -17.61
N ILE A 147 -8.66 -29.35 -16.73
CA ILE A 147 -8.21 -30.70 -17.03
C ILE A 147 -9.23 -31.60 -16.32
N GLU A 148 -10.14 -32.19 -17.10
CA GLU A 148 -11.39 -32.77 -16.60
C GLU A 148 -12.18 -31.78 -15.75
N ASP A 149 -12.35 -32.04 -14.46
CA ASP A 149 -13.11 -31.25 -13.50
C ASP A 149 -12.29 -30.20 -12.75
N LYS A 150 -10.97 -30.22 -12.86
CA LYS A 150 -10.06 -29.33 -12.09
C LYS A 150 -9.41 -28.28 -12.95
N ARG A 151 -9.28 -27.08 -12.37
CA ARG A 151 -8.49 -26.00 -12.96
C ARG A 151 -7.01 -26.27 -12.72
N ILE A 152 -6.17 -25.84 -13.66
CA ILE A 152 -4.71 -25.96 -13.50
C ILE A 152 -4.21 -25.30 -12.19
N GLU A 153 -4.84 -24.21 -11.77
CA GLU A 153 -4.50 -23.52 -10.53
C GLU A 153 -4.80 -24.35 -9.27
N ASP A 154 -5.76 -25.27 -9.34
CA ASP A 154 -6.14 -26.14 -8.21
C ASP A 154 -5.23 -27.37 -8.17
N ILE A 155 -4.86 -27.91 -9.34
CA ILE A 155 -3.91 -29.01 -9.44
C ILE A 155 -2.53 -28.62 -8.91
N VAL A 156 -2.02 -27.44 -9.25
CA VAL A 156 -0.71 -26.94 -8.80
C VAL A 156 -0.64 -26.68 -7.28
N LYS A 157 -1.78 -26.55 -6.61
CA LYS A 157 -1.85 -26.40 -5.14
C LYS A 157 -1.83 -27.73 -4.40
N LEU A 158 -2.06 -28.84 -5.07
CA LEU A 158 -2.04 -30.16 -4.45
C LEU A 158 -0.62 -30.53 -3.98
N PRO A 159 -0.48 -31.33 -2.93
CA PRO A 159 0.76 -32.00 -2.60
C PRO A 159 1.27 -32.82 -3.81
N VAL A 160 2.58 -33.00 -3.92
CA VAL A 160 3.21 -33.73 -5.05
C VAL A 160 2.63 -35.15 -5.20
N SER A 161 2.41 -35.85 -4.09
CA SER A 161 1.78 -37.19 -4.07
C SER A 161 0.39 -37.19 -4.69
N ASP A 162 -0.43 -36.21 -4.32
CA ASP A 162 -1.81 -36.11 -4.77
C ASP A 162 -1.88 -35.66 -6.24
N THR A 163 -0.95 -34.83 -6.66
CA THR A 163 -0.78 -34.41 -8.06
C THR A 163 -0.38 -35.63 -8.92
N ALA A 164 0.56 -36.44 -8.48
CA ALA A 164 0.96 -37.68 -9.18
C ALA A 164 -0.25 -38.63 -9.29
N ALA A 165 -0.94 -38.91 -8.19
CA ALA A 165 -2.13 -39.78 -8.16
C ALA A 165 -3.27 -39.24 -9.04
N TYR A 166 -3.41 -37.92 -9.19
CA TYR A 166 -4.39 -37.29 -10.07
C TYR A 166 -4.04 -37.59 -11.55
N PHE A 167 -2.78 -37.38 -11.96
CA PHE A 167 -2.35 -37.62 -13.33
C PHE A 167 -2.30 -39.10 -13.70
N ASP A 168 -2.01 -39.99 -12.76
CA ASP A 168 -2.03 -41.45 -12.99
C ASP A 168 -3.44 -41.97 -13.29
N LYS A 169 -4.49 -41.30 -12.77
CA LYS A 169 -5.89 -41.66 -12.99
C LYS A 169 -6.52 -40.92 -14.17
N LEU A 170 -5.82 -39.95 -14.74
CA LEU A 170 -6.35 -39.08 -15.78
C LEU A 170 -6.55 -39.86 -17.07
N GLN A 171 -7.75 -39.88 -17.58
CA GLN A 171 -8.10 -40.45 -18.87
C GLN A 171 -8.57 -39.35 -19.82
N LEU A 172 -7.70 -38.97 -20.76
CA LEU A 172 -8.00 -37.94 -21.73
C LEU A 172 -8.61 -38.58 -23.00
N PRO A 173 -9.78 -38.15 -23.47
CA PRO A 173 -10.39 -38.70 -24.69
C PRO A 173 -9.67 -38.22 -25.97
N GLY A 174 -9.58 -39.09 -26.97
CA GLY A 174 -9.12 -38.77 -28.32
C GLY A 174 -7.58 -38.65 -28.43
N ARG A 175 -7.10 -37.70 -29.27
CA ARG A 175 -5.68 -37.51 -29.57
C ARG A 175 -4.84 -37.01 -28.41
N GLN A 176 -5.43 -36.74 -27.27
CA GLN A 176 -4.78 -36.20 -26.07
C GLN A 176 -4.50 -37.28 -25.00
N GLY A 177 -4.98 -38.52 -25.25
CA GLY A 177 -4.76 -39.68 -24.39
C GLY A 177 -3.51 -40.47 -24.78
#